data_dcf32537a6c018d0cdd7e66898c2c003
#
_entry.id   dcf32537a6c018d0cdd7e66898c2c003
#
_cell.length_a   1.000
_cell.length_b   1.000
_cell.length_c   1.000
_cell.angle_alpha   90.00
_cell.angle_beta   90.00
_cell.angle_gamma   90.00
#
_symmetry.space_group_name_H-M   'P 1'
#
loop_
_entity.id
_entity.type
_entity.pdbx_description
1 polymer ?
#
loop_
_entity_poly.entity_id
_entity_poly.type
_entity_poly.pdbx_seq_one_letter_code
_entity_poly.pdbx_strand_id
1 'polypeptide(L)'
;PEPVVLPRERSDEESAKVLSSVLPVILEYNDYEQTYSDNWWEKLKHGTAAYGVFWNSAKENGLGDVDIREIDLLKLFWEPGVTDIQKSRNLFIVDLVDEDLLEQQYPEHKGHLSGGAVDVKQYIYDDTIDTSNKSVVVDWYYKTTSASGKTLLHYAKFVGETLLFASENDPNYRDTGWYDHGLYPVVLDVMFPEKGTPVGFGYVAICKDPQLYIDKLSSNILENSMMTTKKRFFVSDSTGINEEEFLDWSKPLVHVQGELDDRRIKEIATNPLDDIYVTVAQMKIEEMKDTAANRDVNSGSAGVTAAAAIAALQEAGNKASRDMISASYRTHVKINSMCIELIRQFYDETRSFRITGQTPGSYQFIDMNNAGIKEQEVGQTSDGLPLYRKPIFDLK
;
A
#
# COMPACT_ATOMS: atom_id res chain seq x y z
N PRO A 1 12.28 8.37 -9.49
CA PRO A 1 13.20 9.51 -9.51
C PRO A 1 14.45 9.16 -8.72
N GLU A 2 15.63 9.55 -9.24
CA GLU A 2 16.87 9.38 -8.50
C GLU A 2 16.94 10.42 -7.37
N PRO A 3 17.26 10.04 -6.15
CA PRO A 3 17.37 10.98 -5.05
C PRO A 3 18.64 11.81 -5.18
N VAL A 4 18.53 13.14 -5.11
CA VAL A 4 19.65 14.05 -5.06
C VAL A 4 19.80 14.60 -3.65
N VAL A 5 20.95 14.37 -3.05
CA VAL A 5 21.29 14.84 -1.69
C VAL A 5 22.03 16.17 -1.79
N LEU A 6 21.52 17.17 -1.10
CA LEU A 6 22.08 18.52 -1.07
C LEU A 6 22.64 18.81 0.32
N PRO A 7 23.89 19.30 0.41
CA PRO A 7 24.47 19.70 1.69
C PRO A 7 23.86 21.02 2.16
N ARG A 8 23.64 21.17 3.46
CA ARG A 8 23.28 22.47 4.04
C ARG A 8 24.50 23.36 4.30
N GLU A 9 25.65 22.72 4.50
CA GLU A 9 26.91 23.42 4.73
C GLU A 9 27.97 22.96 3.72
N ARG A 10 28.91 23.86 3.43
CA ARG A 10 29.97 23.61 2.44
C ARG A 10 30.88 22.43 2.83
N SER A 11 31.10 22.23 4.12
CA SER A 11 31.89 21.09 4.61
C SER A 11 31.30 19.71 4.26
N ASP A 12 30.00 19.65 3.97
CA ASP A 12 29.28 18.41 3.73
C ASP A 12 29.09 18.10 2.22
N GLU A 13 29.68 18.92 1.32
CA GLU A 13 29.52 18.77 -0.14
C GLU A 13 30.01 17.41 -0.64
N GLU A 14 31.12 16.92 -0.12
CA GLU A 14 31.70 15.63 -0.51
C GLU A 14 30.81 14.47 -0.06
N SER A 15 30.39 14.47 1.21
CA SER A 15 29.48 13.48 1.76
C SER A 15 28.12 13.46 1.03
N ALA A 16 27.60 14.64 0.64
CA ALA A 16 26.38 14.75 -0.11
C ALA A 16 26.49 14.15 -1.53
N LYS A 17 27.63 14.36 -2.20
CA LYS A 17 27.91 13.73 -3.50
C LYS A 17 28.00 12.21 -3.42
N VAL A 18 28.72 11.70 -2.41
CA VAL A 18 28.82 10.27 -2.16
C VAL A 18 27.43 9.67 -1.90
N LEU A 19 26.64 10.27 -1.00
CA LEU A 19 25.28 9.83 -0.70
C LEU A 19 24.38 9.86 -1.94
N SER A 20 24.45 10.91 -2.78
CA SER A 20 23.69 10.99 -4.03
C SER A 20 24.02 9.87 -5.02
N SER A 21 25.26 9.34 -4.96
CA SER A 21 25.68 8.24 -5.82
C SER A 21 25.34 6.86 -5.23
N VAL A 22 25.35 6.72 -3.90
CA VAL A 22 25.17 5.44 -3.21
C VAL A 22 23.68 5.11 -3.00
N LEU A 23 22.84 6.11 -2.70
CA LEU A 23 21.40 5.88 -2.45
C LEU A 23 20.70 5.17 -3.62
N PRO A 24 20.89 5.54 -4.90
CA PRO A 24 20.30 4.82 -6.02
C PRO A 24 20.68 3.34 -6.05
N VAL A 25 21.94 3.00 -5.72
CA VAL A 25 22.41 1.61 -5.68
C VAL A 25 21.76 0.83 -4.54
N ILE A 26 21.58 1.45 -3.36
CA ILE A 26 20.87 0.84 -2.24
C ILE A 26 19.40 0.59 -2.62
N LEU A 27 18.74 1.51 -3.32
CA LEU A 27 17.39 1.34 -3.82
C LEU A 27 17.31 0.20 -4.84
N GLU A 28 18.28 0.10 -5.75
CA GLU A 28 18.38 -0.99 -6.72
C GLU A 28 18.55 -2.36 -6.04
N TYR A 29 19.45 -2.46 -5.05
CA TYR A 29 19.67 -3.71 -4.28
C TYR A 29 18.44 -4.15 -3.46
N ASN A 30 17.51 -3.25 -3.19
CA ASN A 30 16.26 -3.52 -2.51
C ASN A 30 15.07 -3.73 -3.46
N ASP A 31 15.29 -3.83 -4.78
CA ASP A 31 14.21 -3.91 -5.79
C ASP A 31 13.11 -2.85 -5.54
N TYR A 32 13.56 -1.61 -5.21
CA TYR A 32 12.66 -0.55 -4.81
C TYR A 32 11.65 -0.17 -5.90
N GLU A 33 12.01 -0.34 -7.17
CA GLU A 33 11.10 -0.09 -8.30
C GLU A 33 9.88 -1.01 -8.24
N GLN A 34 10.10 -2.30 -7.95
CA GLN A 34 9.02 -3.26 -7.77
C GLN A 34 8.18 -2.93 -6.52
N THR A 35 8.84 -2.71 -5.38
CA THR A 35 8.18 -2.30 -4.13
C THR A 35 7.34 -1.03 -4.32
N TYR A 36 7.85 -0.06 -5.09
CA TYR A 36 7.12 1.16 -5.44
C TYR A 36 5.88 0.87 -6.29
N SER A 37 6.01 -0.02 -7.29
CA SER A 37 4.89 -0.42 -8.17
C SER A 37 3.79 -1.10 -7.37
N ASP A 38 4.13 -2.04 -6.50
CA ASP A 38 3.17 -2.79 -5.67
C ASP A 38 2.46 -1.85 -4.69
N ASN A 39 3.21 -1.00 -4.00
CA ASN A 39 2.66 0.02 -3.11
C ASN A 39 1.80 1.06 -3.85
N TRP A 40 2.11 1.36 -5.13
CA TRP A 40 1.27 2.24 -5.94
C TRP A 40 -0.11 1.63 -6.18
N TRP A 41 -0.17 0.31 -6.44
CA TRP A 41 -1.43 -0.42 -6.56
C TRP A 41 -2.23 -0.41 -5.26
N GLU A 42 -1.57 -0.64 -4.12
CA GLU A 42 -2.21 -0.58 -2.80
C GLU A 42 -2.75 0.83 -2.52
N LYS A 43 -1.97 1.86 -2.80
CA LYS A 43 -2.38 3.26 -2.69
C LYS A 43 -3.61 3.58 -3.52
N LEU A 44 -3.67 3.12 -4.78
CA LEU A 44 -4.82 3.34 -5.66
C LEU A 44 -6.08 2.63 -5.17
N LYS A 45 -5.96 1.39 -4.71
CA LYS A 45 -7.07 0.57 -4.22
C LYS A 45 -7.58 1.02 -2.84
N HIS A 46 -6.67 1.05 -1.88
CA HIS A 46 -6.99 1.23 -0.45
C HIS A 46 -6.80 2.67 0.03
N GLY A 47 -6.12 3.51 -0.75
CA GLY A 47 -5.87 4.92 -0.44
C GLY A 47 -4.61 5.19 0.36
N THR A 48 -3.96 4.14 0.88
CA THR A 48 -2.73 4.25 1.64
C THR A 48 -1.86 3.05 1.36
N ALA A 49 -0.58 3.29 1.15
CA ALA A 49 0.46 2.28 1.11
C ALA A 49 1.45 2.53 2.26
N ALA A 50 2.08 1.48 2.76
CA ALA A 50 3.06 1.57 3.83
C ALA A 50 4.40 0.97 3.38
N TYR A 51 5.46 1.76 3.56
CA TYR A 51 6.84 1.34 3.33
C TYR A 51 7.52 1.12 4.67
N GLY A 52 8.21 -0.01 4.81
CA GLY A 52 9.13 -0.26 5.90
C GLY A 52 10.56 0.05 5.49
N VAL A 53 11.31 0.72 6.34
CA VAL A 53 12.74 1.03 6.13
C VAL A 53 13.48 0.53 7.37
N PHE A 54 14.08 -0.65 7.27
CA PHE A 54 14.69 -1.36 8.38
C PHE A 54 16.20 -1.52 8.18
N TRP A 55 16.88 -1.86 9.24
CA TRP A 55 18.21 -2.44 9.19
C TRP A 55 18.13 -3.95 9.26
N ASN A 56 18.73 -4.64 8.32
CA ASN A 56 18.80 -6.10 8.29
C ASN A 56 20.25 -6.55 8.45
N SER A 57 20.59 -7.05 9.62
CA SER A 57 21.95 -7.50 9.97
C SER A 57 22.37 -8.77 9.23
N ALA A 58 21.45 -9.52 8.62
CA ALA A 58 21.78 -10.74 7.89
C ALA A 58 22.19 -10.50 6.43
N LYS A 59 21.87 -9.31 5.88
CA LYS A 59 22.29 -8.95 4.51
C LYS A 59 23.83 -8.87 4.41
N GLU A 60 24.36 -8.96 3.20
CA GLU A 60 25.78 -8.81 2.89
C GLU A 60 26.69 -9.72 3.75
N ASN A 61 26.31 -11.01 3.88
CA ASN A 61 27.04 -12.01 4.65
C ASN A 61 27.26 -11.66 6.15
N GLY A 62 26.31 -10.94 6.73
CA GLY A 62 26.36 -10.53 8.13
C GLY A 62 26.93 -9.12 8.39
N LEU A 63 27.33 -8.40 7.34
CA LEU A 63 27.70 -7.00 7.44
C LEU A 63 26.46 -6.12 7.69
N GLY A 64 25.28 -6.60 7.33
CA GLY A 64 24.01 -5.92 7.41
C GLY A 64 23.82 -4.86 6.30
N ASP A 65 22.60 -4.55 5.95
CA ASP A 65 22.28 -3.46 5.02
C ASP A 65 20.86 -2.92 5.26
N VAL A 66 20.54 -1.79 4.62
CA VAL A 66 19.20 -1.22 4.59
C VAL A 66 18.26 -2.21 3.90
N ASP A 67 17.07 -2.36 4.48
CA ASP A 67 16.01 -3.22 3.98
C ASP A 67 14.73 -2.41 3.79
N ILE A 68 14.34 -2.22 2.51
CA ILE A 68 13.14 -1.48 2.14
C ILE A 68 12.12 -2.49 1.63
N ARG A 69 10.95 -2.52 2.28
CA ARG A 69 9.88 -3.47 1.92
C ARG A 69 8.50 -2.85 2.06
N GLU A 70 7.57 -3.44 1.37
CA GLU A 70 6.15 -3.18 1.57
C GLU A 70 5.70 -3.70 2.95
N ILE A 71 4.79 -2.96 3.59
CA ILE A 71 4.09 -3.39 4.80
C ILE A 71 2.60 -3.41 4.50
N ASP A 72 1.97 -4.55 4.73
CA ASP A 72 0.54 -4.69 4.66
C ASP A 72 -0.14 -3.85 5.75
N LEU A 73 -1.03 -2.95 5.36
CA LEU A 73 -1.77 -2.09 6.28
C LEU A 73 -2.63 -2.87 7.28
N LEU A 74 -3.09 -4.07 6.93
CA LEU A 74 -3.85 -4.92 7.83
C LEU A 74 -3.01 -5.52 8.96
N LYS A 75 -1.68 -5.51 8.79
CA LYS A 75 -0.70 -5.98 9.77
C LYS A 75 -0.09 -4.86 10.60
N LEU A 76 -0.46 -3.61 10.33
CA LEU A 76 0.10 -2.42 10.97
C LEU A 76 -0.91 -1.79 11.91
N PHE A 77 -0.55 -1.65 13.20
CA PHE A 77 -1.40 -1.10 14.24
C PHE A 77 -0.73 0.06 14.95
N TRP A 78 -1.49 1.11 15.22
CA TRP A 78 -1.05 2.33 15.89
C TRP A 78 -2.11 2.84 16.87
N GLU A 79 -1.77 3.85 17.64
CA GLU A 79 -2.67 4.45 18.63
C GLU A 79 -3.84 5.18 17.94
N PRO A 80 -5.09 4.98 18.39
CA PRO A 80 -6.25 5.67 17.84
C PRO A 80 -6.16 7.20 18.01
N GLY A 81 -6.65 7.94 17.00
CA GLY A 81 -6.76 9.40 17.06
C GLY A 81 -5.50 10.17 16.69
N VAL A 82 -4.41 9.50 16.31
CA VAL A 82 -3.23 10.19 15.77
C VAL A 82 -3.41 10.48 14.27
N THR A 83 -2.90 11.63 13.84
CA THR A 83 -2.94 12.08 12.42
C THR A 83 -1.63 11.82 11.70
N ASP A 84 -0.58 11.48 12.42
CA ASP A 84 0.74 11.13 11.91
C ASP A 84 1.25 9.93 12.67
N ILE A 85 1.58 8.85 11.97
CA ILE A 85 2.06 7.61 12.56
C ILE A 85 3.29 7.85 13.46
N GLN A 86 4.12 8.84 13.12
CA GLN A 86 5.31 9.20 13.90
C GLN A 86 4.97 9.81 15.27
N LYS A 87 3.74 10.28 15.48
CA LYS A 87 3.25 10.80 16.74
C LYS A 87 2.58 9.76 17.62
N SER A 88 2.36 8.55 17.11
CA SER A 88 1.87 7.44 17.90
C SER A 88 2.88 7.11 19.00
N ARG A 89 2.41 6.73 20.18
CA ARG A 89 3.26 6.27 21.28
C ARG A 89 3.73 4.84 21.04
N ASN A 90 2.87 4.02 20.44
CA ASN A 90 3.13 2.62 20.15
C ASN A 90 2.83 2.34 18.67
N LEU A 91 3.60 1.44 18.08
CA LEU A 91 3.42 0.91 16.74
C LEU A 91 3.66 -0.58 16.76
N PHE A 92 2.75 -1.36 16.20
CA PHE A 92 2.89 -2.80 16.11
C PHE A 92 2.85 -3.23 14.65
N ILE A 93 3.76 -4.11 14.29
CA ILE A 93 3.73 -4.83 13.01
C ILE A 93 3.51 -6.29 13.38
N VAL A 94 2.46 -6.89 12.82
CA VAL A 94 2.09 -8.27 13.12
C VAL A 94 2.35 -9.13 11.89
N ASP A 95 3.08 -10.20 12.06
CA ASP A 95 3.39 -11.12 10.96
C ASP A 95 3.11 -12.57 11.34
N LEU A 96 2.88 -13.39 10.34
CA LEU A 96 2.60 -14.80 10.49
C LEU A 96 3.82 -15.59 10.02
N VAL A 97 4.49 -16.24 10.97
CA VAL A 97 5.77 -16.95 10.72
C VAL A 97 5.63 -18.43 11.08
N ASP A 98 6.28 -19.30 10.33
CA ASP A 98 6.31 -20.73 10.63
C ASP A 98 7.05 -20.99 11.96
N GLU A 99 6.46 -21.86 12.80
CA GLU A 99 7.01 -22.17 14.13
C GLU A 99 8.42 -22.76 14.03
N ASP A 100 8.67 -23.61 13.04
CA ASP A 100 9.98 -24.22 12.81
C ASP A 100 11.09 -23.17 12.55
N LEU A 101 10.77 -22.10 11.83
CA LEU A 101 11.71 -21.02 11.57
C LEU A 101 11.97 -20.21 12.84
N LEU A 102 10.94 -19.99 13.66
CA LEU A 102 11.08 -19.29 14.94
C LEU A 102 11.92 -20.13 15.92
N GLU A 103 11.71 -21.43 15.99
CA GLU A 103 12.51 -22.33 16.83
C GLU A 103 13.98 -22.40 16.41
N GLN A 104 14.27 -22.26 15.11
CA GLN A 104 15.64 -22.16 14.60
C GLN A 104 16.30 -20.85 14.96
N GLN A 105 15.56 -19.74 14.91
CA GLN A 105 16.06 -18.40 15.25
C GLN A 105 16.21 -18.19 16.76
N TYR A 106 15.30 -18.78 17.55
CA TYR A 106 15.24 -18.62 19.02
C TYR A 106 15.20 -19.99 19.71
N PRO A 107 16.28 -20.78 19.66
CA PRO A 107 16.30 -22.13 20.21
C PRO A 107 16.07 -22.20 21.74
N GLU A 108 16.33 -21.10 22.47
CA GLU A 108 16.08 -20.98 23.90
C GLU A 108 14.58 -20.96 24.26
N HIS A 109 13.72 -20.61 23.29
CA HIS A 109 12.26 -20.56 23.47
C HIS A 109 11.52 -21.73 22.83
N LYS A 110 12.25 -22.78 22.44
CA LYS A 110 11.68 -23.96 21.80
C LYS A 110 10.54 -24.58 22.62
N GLY A 111 9.40 -24.84 21.95
CA GLY A 111 8.19 -25.37 22.57
C GLY A 111 7.31 -24.33 23.31
N HIS A 112 7.68 -23.05 23.30
CA HIS A 112 6.90 -21.95 23.86
C HIS A 112 6.47 -20.93 22.79
N LEU A 113 6.70 -21.25 21.52
CA LEU A 113 6.46 -20.35 20.39
C LEU A 113 5.10 -20.62 19.70
N SER A 114 4.35 -21.62 20.15
CA SER A 114 3.06 -21.97 19.58
C SER A 114 1.94 -21.13 20.18
N GLY A 115 1.08 -20.59 19.31
CA GLY A 115 -0.22 -20.06 19.64
C GLY A 115 -0.22 -18.71 20.33
N GLY A 116 -0.48 -17.68 19.60
CA GLY A 116 -0.98 -16.40 20.15
C GLY A 116 -2.51 -16.46 20.31
N ALA A 117 -3.05 -15.73 21.31
CA ALA A 117 -4.49 -15.55 21.50
C ALA A 117 -5.18 -14.75 20.37
N VAL A 118 -4.48 -14.48 19.29
CA VAL A 118 -4.95 -13.68 18.15
C VAL A 118 -5.48 -14.62 17.07
N ASP A 119 -6.69 -14.34 16.59
CA ASP A 119 -7.25 -15.11 15.46
C ASP A 119 -6.38 -14.91 14.21
N VAL A 120 -5.63 -15.96 13.89
CA VAL A 120 -4.67 -15.97 12.79
C VAL A 120 -5.34 -15.74 11.44
N LYS A 121 -6.62 -16.11 11.30
CA LYS A 121 -7.38 -15.98 10.04
C LYS A 121 -7.48 -14.54 9.52
N GLN A 122 -7.48 -13.54 10.38
CA GLN A 122 -7.53 -12.14 9.96
C GLN A 122 -6.28 -11.65 9.23
N TYR A 123 -5.15 -12.40 9.30
CA TYR A 123 -3.89 -12.07 8.62
C TYR A 123 -3.65 -12.86 7.34
N ILE A 124 -4.67 -13.57 6.86
CA ILE A 124 -4.59 -14.42 5.67
C ILE A 124 -5.67 -13.98 4.69
N TYR A 125 -5.28 -13.76 3.44
CA TYR A 125 -6.20 -13.42 2.36
C TYR A 125 -6.87 -14.65 1.72
N ASP A 126 -6.34 -15.84 1.97
CA ASP A 126 -6.80 -17.09 1.40
C ASP A 126 -7.07 -18.11 2.52
N ASP A 127 -8.34 -18.46 2.72
CA ASP A 127 -8.79 -19.44 3.71
C ASP A 127 -8.27 -20.88 3.42
N THR A 128 -7.67 -21.11 2.25
CA THR A 128 -7.09 -22.40 1.88
C THR A 128 -5.67 -22.61 2.43
N ILE A 129 -5.03 -21.55 2.94
CA ILE A 129 -3.69 -21.63 3.52
C ILE A 129 -3.75 -22.35 4.87
N ASP A 130 -2.96 -23.41 5.00
CA ASP A 130 -2.79 -24.12 6.28
C ASP A 130 -1.98 -23.24 7.26
N THR A 131 -2.59 -22.94 8.39
CA THR A 131 -2.01 -22.10 9.45
C THR A 131 -1.69 -22.88 10.72
N SER A 132 -1.85 -24.20 10.71
CA SER A 132 -1.70 -25.04 11.90
C SER A 132 -0.31 -24.99 12.55
N ASN A 133 0.73 -24.68 11.75
CA ASN A 133 2.12 -24.58 12.19
C ASN A 133 2.67 -23.14 12.12
N LYS A 134 1.79 -22.14 12.17
CA LYS A 134 2.19 -20.72 12.12
C LYS A 134 1.87 -20.03 13.42
N SER A 135 2.78 -19.17 13.84
CA SER A 135 2.61 -18.31 15.01
C SER A 135 2.58 -16.84 14.64
N VAL A 136 1.77 -16.09 15.38
CA VAL A 136 1.69 -14.65 15.24
C VAL A 136 2.85 -14.00 15.98
N VAL A 137 3.74 -13.40 15.21
CA VAL A 137 4.87 -12.62 15.71
C VAL A 137 4.48 -11.16 15.74
N VAL A 138 4.74 -10.49 16.82
CA VAL A 138 4.48 -9.07 16.99
C VAL A 138 5.79 -8.32 17.17
N ASP A 139 6.06 -7.42 16.24
CA ASP A 139 7.14 -6.45 16.31
C ASP A 139 6.58 -5.15 16.89
N TRP A 140 6.96 -4.82 18.12
CA TRP A 140 6.48 -3.65 18.84
C TRP A 140 7.53 -2.57 18.90
N TYR A 141 7.22 -1.44 18.32
CA TYR A 141 8.02 -0.21 18.41
C TYR A 141 7.31 0.77 19.35
N TYR A 142 8.06 1.37 20.28
CA TYR A 142 7.49 2.33 21.22
C TYR A 142 8.48 3.44 21.54
N LYS A 143 7.94 4.61 21.87
CA LYS A 143 8.73 5.80 22.16
C LYS A 143 8.74 6.08 23.66
N THR A 144 9.96 6.26 24.19
CA THR A 144 10.20 6.70 25.57
C THR A 144 10.94 8.04 25.55
N THR A 145 10.99 8.70 26.69
CA THR A 145 11.75 9.94 26.83
C THR A 145 12.92 9.70 27.79
N SER A 146 14.12 9.92 27.30
CA SER A 146 15.33 9.86 28.11
C SER A 146 15.33 10.92 29.22
N ALA A 147 16.16 10.74 30.25
CA ALA A 147 16.36 11.72 31.30
C ALA A 147 16.85 13.10 30.78
N SER A 148 17.49 13.13 29.60
CA SER A 148 17.90 14.36 28.91
C SER A 148 16.77 15.01 28.06
N GLY A 149 15.56 14.44 28.03
CA GLY A 149 14.45 14.93 27.24
C GLY A 149 14.47 14.48 25.76
N LYS A 150 15.45 13.65 25.35
CA LYS A 150 15.50 13.08 23.99
C LYS A 150 14.50 11.94 23.87
N THR A 151 13.76 11.90 22.75
CA THR A 151 12.88 10.78 22.41
C THR A 151 13.75 9.60 21.97
N LEU A 152 13.59 8.45 22.62
CA LEU A 152 14.21 7.18 22.27
C LEU A 152 13.16 6.26 21.64
N LEU A 153 13.53 5.59 20.57
CA LEU A 153 12.73 4.54 19.96
C LEU A 153 13.24 3.19 20.49
N HIS A 154 12.37 2.44 21.12
CA HIS A 154 12.65 1.06 21.53
C HIS A 154 11.92 0.06 20.63
N TYR A 155 12.42 -1.15 20.63
CA TYR A 155 11.89 -2.25 19.87
C TYR A 155 11.81 -3.51 20.74
N ALA A 156 10.70 -4.22 20.65
CA ALA A 156 10.52 -5.52 21.26
C ALA A 156 9.83 -6.48 20.29
N LYS A 157 10.20 -7.75 20.34
CA LYS A 157 9.62 -8.82 19.53
C LYS A 157 9.09 -9.90 20.46
N PHE A 158 7.85 -10.34 20.25
CA PHE A 158 7.23 -11.36 21.08
C PHE A 158 6.26 -12.24 20.28
N VAL A 159 6.01 -13.45 20.82
CA VAL A 159 5.04 -14.41 20.32
C VAL A 159 4.15 -14.81 21.50
N GLY A 160 2.85 -14.50 21.41
CA GLY A 160 1.95 -14.71 22.55
C GLY A 160 2.45 -13.98 23.81
N GLU A 161 2.78 -14.71 24.84
CA GLU A 161 3.34 -14.18 26.11
C GLU A 161 4.88 -14.28 26.17
N THR A 162 5.52 -14.89 25.16
CA THR A 162 6.97 -15.11 25.13
C THR A 162 7.69 -13.92 24.50
N LEU A 163 8.52 -13.23 25.28
CA LEU A 163 9.40 -12.17 24.80
C LEU A 163 10.62 -12.77 24.13
N LEU A 164 10.82 -12.53 22.83
CA LEU A 164 11.96 -13.00 22.05
C LEU A 164 13.14 -12.06 22.12
N PHE A 165 12.87 -10.75 22.06
CA PHE A 165 13.88 -9.70 22.10
C PHE A 165 13.28 -8.41 22.66
N ALA A 166 14.08 -7.64 23.39
CA ALA A 166 13.74 -6.27 23.76
C ALA A 166 14.99 -5.40 23.81
N SER A 167 14.99 -4.29 23.09
CA SER A 167 16.12 -3.34 23.05
C SER A 167 16.45 -2.72 24.39
N GLU A 168 15.48 -2.59 25.30
CA GLU A 168 15.72 -2.11 26.68
C GLU A 168 16.57 -3.08 27.51
N ASN A 169 16.56 -4.37 27.18
CA ASN A 169 17.36 -5.39 27.86
C ASN A 169 18.79 -5.49 27.33
N ASP A 170 19.04 -4.94 26.13
CA ASP A 170 20.36 -4.93 25.52
C ASP A 170 21.14 -3.68 25.94
N PRO A 171 22.34 -3.84 26.54
CA PRO A 171 23.19 -2.71 26.96
C PRO A 171 23.50 -1.73 25.83
N ASN A 172 23.54 -2.18 24.58
CA ASN A 172 23.87 -1.34 23.43
C ASN A 172 22.74 -0.38 23.05
N TYR A 173 21.49 -0.74 23.34
CA TYR A 173 20.30 0.00 22.90
C TYR A 173 19.49 0.61 24.05
N ARG A 174 19.79 0.24 25.30
CA ARG A 174 19.05 0.71 26.47
C ARG A 174 19.00 2.22 26.57
N ASP A 175 20.13 2.90 26.37
CA ASP A 175 20.27 4.34 26.57
C ASP A 175 20.24 5.15 25.29
N THR A 176 20.44 4.49 24.14
CA THR A 176 20.48 5.11 22.80
C THR A 176 19.18 4.93 22.02
N GLY A 177 18.42 3.86 22.31
CA GLY A 177 17.29 3.41 21.54
C GLY A 177 17.70 2.46 20.41
N TRP A 178 16.71 1.86 19.73
CA TRP A 178 16.92 0.93 18.62
C TRP A 178 17.47 1.64 17.38
N TYR A 179 16.85 2.79 17.03
CA TYR A 179 17.35 3.67 15.97
C TYR A 179 17.63 5.07 16.51
N ASP A 180 18.82 5.59 16.23
CA ASP A 180 19.31 6.89 16.73
C ASP A 180 18.44 8.07 16.28
N HIS A 181 17.76 7.93 15.12
CA HIS A 181 16.86 8.96 14.60
C HIS A 181 15.53 9.09 15.36
N GLY A 182 15.18 8.10 16.21
CA GLY A 182 13.97 8.13 17.04
C GLY A 182 12.63 8.08 16.28
N LEU A 183 12.64 7.75 15.00
CA LEU A 183 11.44 7.61 14.16
C LEU A 183 11.07 6.15 13.99
N TYR A 184 9.77 5.87 13.89
CA TYR A 184 9.30 4.56 13.47
C TYR A 184 9.79 4.23 12.06
N PRO A 185 10.23 3.00 11.80
CA PRO A 185 10.75 2.59 10.49
C PRO A 185 9.63 2.36 9.46
N VAL A 186 8.59 3.18 9.52
CA VAL A 186 7.41 3.08 8.64
C VAL A 186 7.08 4.45 8.07
N VAL A 187 6.87 4.48 6.75
CA VAL A 187 6.45 5.66 6.01
C VAL A 187 5.15 5.36 5.28
N LEU A 188 4.13 6.18 5.50
CA LEU A 188 2.85 6.06 4.81
C LEU A 188 2.81 6.97 3.58
N ASP A 189 2.33 6.43 2.47
CA ASP A 189 1.99 7.15 1.25
C ASP A 189 0.48 7.19 1.09
N VAL A 190 -0.12 8.36 1.29
CA VAL A 190 -1.57 8.55 1.37
C VAL A 190 -2.07 9.24 0.12
N MET A 191 -3.14 8.72 -0.48
CA MET A 191 -3.77 9.25 -1.68
C MET A 191 -4.69 10.41 -1.36
N PHE A 192 -5.80 10.15 -0.70
CA PHE A 192 -6.75 11.15 -0.22
C PHE A 192 -6.79 11.10 1.30
N PRO A 193 -6.14 12.04 1.98
CA PRO A 193 -6.02 11.99 3.43
C PRO A 193 -7.38 12.19 4.11
N GLU A 194 -7.64 11.38 5.15
CA GLU A 194 -8.82 11.50 5.97
C GLU A 194 -8.49 12.24 7.28
N LYS A 195 -9.40 13.11 7.72
CA LYS A 195 -9.20 13.92 8.91
C LYS A 195 -9.27 13.06 10.17
N GLY A 196 -8.24 13.17 11.02
CA GLY A 196 -8.20 12.48 12.33
C GLY A 196 -7.53 11.11 12.30
N THR A 197 -7.01 10.68 11.15
CA THR A 197 -6.28 9.43 10.97
C THR A 197 -5.02 9.66 10.13
N PRO A 198 -3.98 8.81 10.25
CA PRO A 198 -2.78 8.90 9.41
C PRO A 198 -2.97 8.25 8.04
N VAL A 199 -4.10 7.60 7.79
CA VAL A 199 -4.46 6.93 6.55
C VAL A 199 -5.52 7.71 5.78
N GLY A 200 -5.82 7.27 4.57
CA GLY A 200 -6.82 7.89 3.72
C GLY A 200 -7.61 6.85 2.93
N PHE A 201 -8.33 7.31 1.93
CA PHE A 201 -9.15 6.47 1.06
C PHE A 201 -8.66 6.53 -0.40
N GLY A 202 -8.99 5.49 -1.16
CA GLY A 202 -8.58 5.31 -2.55
C GLY A 202 -9.75 5.37 -3.53
N TYR A 203 -9.47 5.03 -4.79
CA TYR A 203 -10.48 5.04 -5.84
C TYR A 203 -11.61 4.05 -5.61
N VAL A 204 -11.34 2.89 -5.01
CA VAL A 204 -12.39 1.89 -4.73
C VAL A 204 -13.47 2.49 -3.83
N ALA A 205 -13.08 3.25 -2.81
CA ALA A 205 -14.03 3.91 -1.89
C ALA A 205 -14.90 4.94 -2.63
N ILE A 206 -14.31 5.70 -3.57
CA ILE A 206 -15.02 6.73 -4.34
C ILE A 206 -15.97 6.11 -5.37
N CYS A 207 -15.51 5.05 -6.06
CA CYS A 207 -16.27 4.42 -7.14
C CYS A 207 -17.31 3.40 -6.66
N LYS A 208 -17.28 3.01 -5.39
CA LYS A 208 -18.14 1.95 -4.81
C LYS A 208 -19.63 2.22 -5.02
N ASP A 209 -20.10 3.41 -4.64
CA ASP A 209 -21.54 3.73 -4.73
C ASP A 209 -22.02 3.87 -6.18
N PRO A 210 -21.35 4.63 -7.07
CA PRO A 210 -21.67 4.64 -8.49
C PRO A 210 -21.69 3.23 -9.11
N GLN A 211 -20.71 2.38 -8.82
CA GLN A 211 -20.66 1.02 -9.32
C GLN A 211 -21.86 0.18 -8.87
N LEU A 212 -22.23 0.29 -7.61
CA LEU A 212 -23.37 -0.44 -7.05
C LEU A 212 -24.70 -0.05 -7.71
N TYR A 213 -24.87 1.23 -8.09
CA TYR A 213 -26.03 1.68 -8.87
C TYR A 213 -26.00 1.16 -10.31
N ILE A 214 -24.83 1.16 -10.96
CA ILE A 214 -24.67 0.62 -12.31
C ILE A 214 -25.03 -0.88 -12.33
N ASP A 215 -24.54 -1.64 -11.34
CA ASP A 215 -24.81 -3.08 -11.23
C ASP A 215 -26.31 -3.36 -11.04
N LYS A 216 -26.97 -2.61 -10.16
CA LYS A 216 -28.41 -2.74 -9.93
C LYS A 216 -29.22 -2.41 -11.19
N LEU A 217 -28.89 -1.31 -11.88
CA LEU A 217 -29.56 -0.92 -13.11
C LEU A 217 -29.35 -1.98 -14.22
N SER A 218 -28.11 -2.45 -14.38
CA SER A 218 -27.75 -3.47 -15.37
C SER A 218 -28.50 -4.78 -15.10
N SER A 219 -28.57 -5.19 -13.82
CA SER A 219 -29.33 -6.40 -13.42
C SER A 219 -30.81 -6.26 -13.73
N ASN A 220 -31.42 -5.10 -13.40
CA ASN A 220 -32.84 -4.85 -13.68
C ASN A 220 -33.14 -4.83 -15.19
N ILE A 221 -32.25 -4.22 -16.01
CA ILE A 221 -32.38 -4.20 -17.47
C ILE A 221 -32.30 -5.62 -18.03
N LEU A 222 -31.33 -6.42 -17.55
CA LEU A 222 -31.16 -7.80 -18.00
C LEU A 222 -32.36 -8.66 -17.59
N GLU A 223 -32.81 -8.55 -16.34
CA GLU A 223 -33.98 -9.31 -15.84
C GLU A 223 -35.25 -8.96 -16.63
N ASN A 224 -35.53 -7.68 -16.84
CA ASN A 224 -36.67 -7.27 -17.65
C ASN A 224 -36.56 -7.75 -19.09
N SER A 225 -35.36 -7.68 -19.71
CA SER A 225 -35.12 -8.21 -21.04
C SER A 225 -35.41 -9.71 -21.12
N MET A 226 -34.99 -10.48 -20.11
CA MET A 226 -35.25 -11.91 -20.01
C MET A 226 -36.75 -12.20 -19.81
N MET A 227 -37.43 -11.38 -18.96
CA MET A 227 -38.89 -11.53 -18.75
C MET A 227 -39.70 -11.18 -19.98
N THR A 228 -39.28 -10.16 -20.73
CA THR A 228 -39.99 -9.72 -21.96
C THR A 228 -39.82 -10.70 -23.09
N THR A 229 -38.69 -11.41 -23.17
CA THR A 229 -38.47 -12.43 -24.20
C THR A 229 -39.19 -13.75 -23.91
N LYS A 230 -39.45 -14.05 -22.64
CA LYS A 230 -40.15 -15.27 -22.22
C LYS A 230 -41.60 -14.96 -21.92
N LYS A 231 -42.48 -15.18 -22.88
CA LYS A 231 -43.93 -15.04 -22.65
C LYS A 231 -44.41 -15.98 -21.58
N ARG A 232 -45.17 -15.44 -20.63
CA ARG A 232 -45.78 -16.16 -19.49
C ARG A 232 -47.30 -16.05 -19.61
N PHE A 233 -48.00 -17.10 -19.18
CA PHE A 233 -49.44 -17.16 -19.28
C PHE A 233 -50.04 -17.58 -17.92
N PHE A 234 -51.18 -17.01 -17.58
CA PHE A 234 -52.05 -17.58 -16.62
C PHE A 234 -52.91 -18.64 -17.29
N VAL A 235 -52.90 -19.87 -16.81
CA VAL A 235 -53.67 -20.98 -17.32
C VAL A 235 -54.58 -21.46 -16.23
N SER A 236 -55.87 -21.63 -16.54
CA SER A 236 -56.85 -22.22 -15.60
C SER A 236 -56.68 -23.73 -15.56
N ASP A 237 -56.70 -24.34 -14.39
CA ASP A 237 -56.56 -25.80 -14.21
C ASP A 237 -57.58 -26.63 -14.99
N SER A 238 -58.70 -26.02 -15.43
CA SER A 238 -59.75 -26.64 -16.23
C SER A 238 -59.52 -26.59 -17.76
N THR A 239 -58.36 -26.09 -18.22
CA THR A 239 -58.13 -25.75 -19.65
C THR A 239 -57.77 -26.93 -20.48
N GLY A 240 -57.24 -28.03 -19.91
CA GLY A 240 -56.86 -29.24 -20.68
C GLY A 240 -55.73 -29.02 -21.71
N ILE A 241 -54.85 -28.10 -21.46
CA ILE A 241 -53.69 -27.81 -22.31
C ILE A 241 -52.62 -28.85 -22.04
N ASN A 242 -51.94 -29.30 -23.10
CA ASN A 242 -50.76 -30.13 -23.01
C ASN A 242 -49.55 -29.26 -22.75
N GLU A 243 -49.12 -29.16 -21.48
CA GLU A 243 -48.00 -28.31 -21.03
C GLU A 243 -46.67 -28.73 -21.66
N GLU A 244 -46.45 -30.04 -21.91
CA GLU A 244 -45.24 -30.55 -22.54
C GLU A 244 -45.11 -30.08 -24.00
N GLU A 245 -46.20 -30.08 -24.73
CA GLU A 245 -46.20 -29.56 -26.13
C GLU A 245 -46.09 -28.03 -26.15
N PHE A 246 -46.68 -27.32 -25.18
CA PHE A 246 -46.62 -25.88 -25.10
C PHE A 246 -45.21 -25.38 -24.76
N LEU A 247 -44.44 -26.12 -23.96
CA LEU A 247 -43.06 -25.79 -23.60
C LEU A 247 -42.04 -26.19 -24.68
N ASP A 248 -42.41 -27.13 -25.56
CA ASP A 248 -41.55 -27.64 -26.64
C ASP A 248 -41.67 -26.79 -27.91
N TRP A 249 -40.78 -25.81 -28.06
CA TRP A 249 -40.73 -24.91 -29.23
C TRP A 249 -40.41 -25.59 -30.56
N SER A 250 -40.01 -26.85 -30.55
CA SER A 250 -39.79 -27.63 -31.76
C SER A 250 -41.08 -28.13 -32.38
N LYS A 251 -42.18 -28.16 -31.62
CA LYS A 251 -43.49 -28.61 -32.07
C LYS A 251 -44.33 -27.43 -32.53
N PRO A 252 -44.75 -27.40 -33.82
CA PRO A 252 -45.55 -26.30 -34.37
C PRO A 252 -47.03 -26.31 -33.94
N LEU A 253 -47.50 -27.39 -33.32
CA LEU A 253 -48.87 -27.57 -32.91
C LEU A 253 -48.93 -27.97 -31.45
N VAL A 254 -49.80 -27.30 -30.69
CA VAL A 254 -50.13 -27.61 -29.30
C VAL A 254 -51.57 -28.09 -29.22
N HIS A 255 -51.78 -29.30 -28.72
CA HIS A 255 -53.12 -29.90 -28.62
C HIS A 255 -53.82 -29.49 -27.36
N VAL A 256 -55.09 -29.06 -27.46
CA VAL A 256 -55.96 -28.66 -26.36
C VAL A 256 -57.20 -29.50 -26.32
N GLN A 257 -57.57 -30.00 -25.13
CA GLN A 257 -58.86 -30.73 -24.92
C GLN A 257 -59.96 -29.75 -24.60
N GLY A 258 -60.90 -29.52 -25.52
CA GLY A 258 -62.05 -28.63 -25.36
C GLY A 258 -62.01 -27.39 -26.25
N GLU A 259 -62.97 -26.46 -26.02
CA GLU A 259 -63.03 -25.19 -26.72
C GLU A 259 -61.98 -24.21 -26.23
N LEU A 260 -61.25 -23.57 -27.11
CA LEU A 260 -60.32 -22.45 -26.80
C LEU A 260 -61.14 -21.19 -26.50
N ASP A 261 -61.09 -20.73 -25.26
CA ASP A 261 -61.70 -19.47 -24.85
C ASP A 261 -60.59 -18.56 -24.28
N ASP A 262 -60.55 -17.30 -24.69
CA ASP A 262 -59.60 -16.25 -24.22
C ASP A 262 -59.67 -16.02 -22.69
N ARG A 263 -60.70 -16.52 -22.03
CA ARG A 263 -60.87 -16.44 -20.57
C ARG A 263 -60.07 -17.48 -19.80
N ARG A 264 -59.63 -18.54 -20.48
CA ARG A 264 -58.91 -19.67 -19.85
C ARG A 264 -57.38 -19.53 -19.91
N ILE A 265 -56.89 -18.75 -20.87
CA ILE A 265 -55.46 -18.43 -21.05
C ILE A 265 -55.33 -16.93 -21.16
N LYS A 266 -54.55 -16.32 -20.27
CA LYS A 266 -54.27 -14.89 -20.31
C LYS A 266 -52.80 -14.66 -20.30
N GLU A 267 -52.28 -13.96 -21.31
CA GLU A 267 -50.89 -13.55 -21.37
C GLU A 267 -50.58 -12.57 -20.18
N ILE A 268 -49.49 -12.82 -19.49
CA ILE A 268 -48.96 -11.89 -18.50
C ILE A 268 -48.19 -10.84 -19.30
N ALA A 269 -48.78 -9.67 -19.46
CA ALA A 269 -48.14 -8.58 -20.18
C ALA A 269 -46.93 -8.10 -19.36
N THR A 270 -45.74 -8.27 -19.91
CA THR A 270 -44.51 -7.65 -19.40
C THR A 270 -44.22 -6.44 -20.26
N ASN A 271 -44.19 -5.26 -19.68
CA ASN A 271 -43.84 -4.06 -20.43
C ASN A 271 -42.30 -3.99 -20.53
N PRO A 272 -41.75 -3.70 -21.74
CA PRO A 272 -40.33 -3.40 -21.88
C PRO A 272 -39.97 -2.16 -21.04
N LEU A 273 -38.75 -2.13 -20.53
CA LEU A 273 -38.26 -0.96 -19.84
C LEU A 273 -38.15 0.23 -20.82
N ASP A 274 -38.49 1.41 -20.32
CA ASP A 274 -38.27 2.66 -21.04
C ASP A 274 -36.79 2.93 -21.24
N ASP A 275 -36.41 3.63 -22.32
CA ASP A 275 -35.03 4.05 -22.62
C ASP A 275 -34.38 4.89 -21.51
N ILE A 276 -35.18 5.42 -20.60
CA ILE A 276 -34.72 6.18 -19.44
C ILE A 276 -33.76 5.37 -18.55
N TYR A 277 -33.98 4.07 -18.39
CA TYR A 277 -33.11 3.21 -17.57
C TYR A 277 -31.73 3.06 -18.18
N VAL A 278 -31.63 2.94 -19.50
CA VAL A 278 -30.36 2.90 -20.23
C VAL A 278 -29.66 4.25 -20.14
N THR A 279 -30.41 5.34 -20.31
CA THR A 279 -29.88 6.70 -20.18
C THR A 279 -29.31 6.96 -18.78
N VAL A 280 -30.01 6.56 -17.72
CA VAL A 280 -29.54 6.72 -16.34
C VAL A 280 -28.30 5.86 -16.08
N ALA A 281 -28.24 4.63 -16.61
CA ALA A 281 -27.05 3.78 -16.50
C ALA A 281 -25.83 4.45 -17.16
N GLN A 282 -25.99 5.01 -18.35
CA GLN A 282 -24.94 5.75 -19.06
C GLN A 282 -24.49 7.00 -18.27
N MET A 283 -25.44 7.79 -17.74
CA MET A 283 -25.12 8.93 -16.88
C MET A 283 -24.31 8.54 -15.67
N LYS A 284 -24.62 7.40 -15.03
CA LYS A 284 -23.86 6.89 -13.87
C LYS A 284 -22.46 6.44 -14.24
N ILE A 285 -22.27 5.86 -15.42
CA ILE A 285 -20.93 5.50 -15.93
C ILE A 285 -20.09 6.76 -16.19
N GLU A 286 -20.70 7.79 -16.78
CA GLU A 286 -20.01 9.08 -17.01
C GLU A 286 -19.66 9.79 -15.69
N GLU A 287 -20.60 9.82 -14.74
CA GLU A 287 -20.36 10.35 -13.40
C GLU A 287 -19.19 9.65 -12.70
N MET A 288 -19.10 8.31 -12.81
CA MET A 288 -17.99 7.54 -12.24
C MET A 288 -16.67 7.87 -12.91
N LYS A 289 -16.63 7.99 -14.25
CA LYS A 289 -15.44 8.39 -15.01
C LYS A 289 -14.96 9.80 -14.62
N ASP A 290 -15.88 10.74 -14.50
CA ASP A 290 -15.56 12.11 -14.10
C ASP A 290 -15.04 12.18 -12.67
N THR A 291 -15.65 11.43 -11.75
CA THR A 291 -15.24 11.38 -10.34
C THR A 291 -13.87 10.72 -10.18
N ALA A 292 -13.56 9.69 -10.97
CA ALA A 292 -12.25 9.05 -11.01
C ALA A 292 -11.19 9.89 -11.78
N ALA A 293 -11.55 11.06 -12.30
CA ALA A 293 -10.71 11.91 -13.16
C ALA A 293 -10.16 11.18 -14.41
N ASN A 294 -10.80 10.11 -14.84
CA ASN A 294 -10.44 9.35 -16.03
C ASN A 294 -11.26 9.84 -17.22
N ARG A 295 -10.85 10.98 -17.78
CA ARG A 295 -11.54 11.59 -18.92
C ARG A 295 -11.03 11.04 -20.24
N ASP A 296 -11.89 11.04 -21.25
CA ASP A 296 -11.57 10.56 -22.62
C ASP A 296 -10.38 11.29 -23.26
N VAL A 297 -10.07 12.50 -22.81
CA VAL A 297 -8.88 13.27 -23.22
C VAL A 297 -7.58 12.53 -22.87
N ASN A 298 -7.53 11.81 -21.76
CA ASN A 298 -6.36 11.04 -21.33
C ASN A 298 -6.18 9.75 -22.15
N SER A 299 -7.28 9.25 -22.75
CA SER A 299 -7.28 8.05 -23.62
C SER A 299 -7.08 8.36 -25.12
N GLY A 300 -6.91 9.64 -25.50
CA GLY A 300 -6.63 10.05 -26.87
C GLY A 300 -7.86 10.09 -27.81
N SER A 301 -9.07 9.94 -27.27
CA SER A 301 -10.30 9.91 -28.06
C SER A 301 -10.92 11.29 -28.35
N ALA A 302 -10.29 12.37 -27.86
CA ALA A 302 -10.76 13.73 -28.15
C ALA A 302 -10.45 14.12 -29.61
N GLY A 303 -11.47 14.43 -30.40
CA GLY A 303 -11.36 14.84 -31.81
C GLY A 303 -10.66 16.19 -32.06
N VAL A 304 -9.64 16.53 -31.29
CA VAL A 304 -8.88 17.78 -31.39
C VAL A 304 -7.58 17.52 -32.12
N THR A 305 -7.38 18.20 -33.26
CA THR A 305 -6.24 17.98 -34.16
C THR A 305 -5.05 18.92 -33.93
N ALA A 306 -5.21 19.97 -33.14
CA ALA A 306 -4.12 20.93 -32.88
C ALA A 306 -3.24 20.47 -31.70
N ALA A 307 -1.94 20.25 -31.94
CA ALA A 307 -0.98 19.77 -30.93
C ALA A 307 -0.96 20.63 -29.65
N ALA A 308 -1.06 21.96 -29.76
CA ALA A 308 -1.11 22.87 -28.62
C ALA A 308 -2.40 22.70 -27.77
N ALA A 309 -3.53 22.43 -28.42
CA ALA A 309 -4.78 22.19 -27.73
C ALA A 309 -4.80 20.82 -27.04
N ILE A 310 -4.20 19.79 -27.65
CA ILE A 310 -4.02 18.47 -27.04
C ILE A 310 -3.13 18.59 -25.80
N ALA A 311 -2.00 19.29 -25.88
CA ALA A 311 -1.11 19.51 -24.75
C ALA A 311 -1.81 20.24 -23.59
N ALA A 312 -2.60 21.29 -23.88
CA ALA A 312 -3.35 22.02 -22.87
C ALA A 312 -4.45 21.18 -22.22
N LEU A 313 -5.13 20.31 -22.98
CA LEU A 313 -6.13 19.40 -22.47
C LEU A 313 -5.51 18.28 -21.61
N GLN A 314 -4.36 17.75 -22.02
CA GLN A 314 -3.59 16.77 -21.24
C GLN A 314 -3.09 17.38 -19.92
N GLU A 315 -2.60 18.63 -19.97
CA GLU A 315 -2.18 19.33 -18.76
C GLU A 315 -3.36 19.57 -17.81
N ALA A 316 -4.54 19.94 -18.33
CA ALA A 316 -5.75 20.09 -17.53
C ALA A 316 -6.22 18.75 -16.93
N GLY A 317 -6.14 17.65 -17.67
CA GLY A 317 -6.47 16.30 -17.20
C GLY A 317 -5.53 15.80 -16.11
N ASN A 318 -4.25 16.15 -16.18
CA ASN A 318 -3.23 15.73 -15.23
C ASN A 318 -3.25 16.51 -13.89
N LYS A 319 -4.03 17.59 -13.78
CA LYS A 319 -4.10 18.38 -12.53
C LYS A 319 -4.55 17.58 -11.32
N ALA A 320 -5.53 16.69 -11.49
CA ALA A 320 -6.03 15.85 -10.40
C ALA A 320 -4.97 14.84 -9.90
N SER A 321 -4.10 14.34 -10.80
CA SER A 321 -3.03 13.40 -10.47
C SER A 321 -1.81 14.04 -9.80
N ARG A 322 -1.65 15.37 -9.98
CA ARG A 322 -0.45 16.09 -9.51
C ARG A 322 -0.24 16.01 -8.00
N ASP A 323 -1.31 16.16 -7.22
CA ASP A 323 -1.21 16.08 -5.75
C ASP A 323 -0.87 14.68 -5.25
N MET A 324 -1.41 13.65 -5.91
CA MET A 324 -1.11 12.25 -5.61
C MET A 324 0.37 11.92 -5.88
N ILE A 325 0.87 12.38 -7.03
CA ILE A 325 2.28 12.23 -7.42
C ILE A 325 3.17 13.00 -6.44
N SER A 326 2.80 14.23 -6.09
CA SER A 326 3.53 15.04 -5.11
C SER A 326 3.57 14.39 -3.72
N ALA A 327 2.50 13.69 -3.32
CA ALA A 327 2.48 12.93 -2.08
C ALA A 327 3.51 11.79 -2.12
N SER A 328 3.57 11.02 -3.22
CA SER A 328 4.56 9.96 -3.39
C SER A 328 6.00 10.49 -3.44
N TYR A 329 6.24 11.65 -4.05
CA TYR A 329 7.56 12.28 -3.98
C TYR A 329 7.96 12.64 -2.54
N ARG A 330 7.04 13.19 -1.74
CA ARG A 330 7.31 13.46 -0.30
C ARG A 330 7.59 12.18 0.47
N THR A 331 6.90 11.08 0.16
CA THR A 331 7.14 9.77 0.74
C THR A 331 8.52 9.25 0.36
N HIS A 332 8.90 9.34 -0.90
CA HIS A 332 10.22 8.96 -1.38
C HIS A 332 11.35 9.74 -0.68
N VAL A 333 11.19 11.04 -0.48
CA VAL A 333 12.12 11.87 0.29
C VAL A 333 12.25 11.35 1.73
N LYS A 334 11.14 10.99 2.39
CA LYS A 334 11.17 10.44 3.77
C LYS A 334 11.89 9.09 3.83
N ILE A 335 11.65 8.20 2.86
CA ILE A 335 12.32 6.90 2.77
C ILE A 335 13.84 7.11 2.65
N ASN A 336 14.28 7.94 1.71
CA ASN A 336 15.70 8.21 1.54
C ASN A 336 16.33 8.91 2.75
N SER A 337 15.59 9.79 3.44
CA SER A 337 16.05 10.37 4.70
C SER A 337 16.28 9.32 5.77
N MET A 338 15.39 8.33 5.89
CA MET A 338 15.57 7.21 6.80
C MET A 338 16.75 6.32 6.40
N CYS A 339 16.95 6.07 5.11
CA CYS A 339 18.15 5.36 4.62
C CYS A 339 19.44 6.06 5.04
N ILE A 340 19.51 7.39 4.90
CA ILE A 340 20.69 8.16 5.34
C ILE A 340 20.92 8.01 6.86
N GLU A 341 19.87 8.03 7.67
CA GLU A 341 20.01 7.86 9.12
C GLU A 341 20.46 6.44 9.48
N LEU A 342 19.98 5.39 8.78
CA LEU A 342 20.45 4.02 8.97
C LEU A 342 21.91 3.85 8.53
N ILE A 343 22.29 4.44 7.40
CA ILE A 343 23.70 4.48 6.96
C ILE A 343 24.57 5.17 8.01
N ARG A 344 24.12 6.29 8.58
CA ARG A 344 24.83 7.02 9.64
C ARG A 344 25.05 6.17 10.88
N GLN A 345 24.08 5.37 11.28
CA GLN A 345 24.15 4.54 12.47
C GLN A 345 24.99 3.29 12.27
N PHE A 346 24.86 2.59 11.12
CA PHE A 346 25.30 1.21 10.97
C PHE A 346 26.45 0.98 9.99
N TYR A 347 26.83 1.97 9.13
CA TYR A 347 27.92 1.78 8.16
C TYR A 347 29.30 2.05 8.79
N ASP A 348 29.63 1.34 9.85
CA ASP A 348 30.91 1.51 10.56
C ASP A 348 32.09 1.03 9.72
N GLU A 349 31.90 -0.01 8.93
CA GLU A 349 32.90 -0.56 8.02
C GLU A 349 32.80 0.10 6.64
N THR A 350 33.96 0.24 5.96
CA THR A 350 34.02 0.79 4.61
C THR A 350 33.44 -0.20 3.61
N ARG A 351 32.50 0.25 2.79
CA ARG A 351 31.83 -0.52 1.74
C ARG A 351 32.11 0.10 0.39
N SER A 352 32.32 -0.74 -0.63
CA SER A 352 32.55 -0.31 -2.00
C SER A 352 31.27 -0.47 -2.81
N PHE A 353 30.78 0.61 -3.37
CA PHE A 353 29.60 0.64 -4.25
C PHE A 353 30.03 0.83 -5.69
N ARG A 354 29.51 -0.02 -6.58
CA ARG A 354 29.71 0.13 -8.02
C ARG A 354 28.64 1.06 -8.58
N ILE A 355 29.07 2.23 -9.04
CA ILE A 355 28.19 3.20 -9.70
C ILE A 355 28.29 3.01 -11.20
N THR A 356 27.18 2.71 -11.85
CA THR A 356 27.11 2.56 -13.31
C THR A 356 27.13 3.94 -13.97
N GLY A 357 28.03 4.15 -14.92
CA GLY A 357 28.14 5.41 -15.67
C GLY A 357 27.09 5.51 -16.79
N GLN A 358 26.96 6.71 -17.38
CA GLN A 358 26.02 6.97 -18.47
C GLN A 358 26.37 6.23 -19.78
N THR A 359 27.64 5.85 -19.99
CA THR A 359 28.06 5.09 -21.15
C THR A 359 27.94 3.60 -20.85
N PRO A 360 27.34 2.77 -21.76
CA PRO A 360 27.26 1.34 -21.56
C PRO A 360 28.60 0.70 -21.24
N GLY A 361 28.69 -0.02 -20.12
CA GLY A 361 29.91 -0.68 -19.65
C GLY A 361 30.88 0.21 -18.86
N SER A 362 30.59 1.50 -18.69
CA SER A 362 31.37 2.35 -17.79
C SER A 362 30.88 2.19 -16.36
N TYR A 363 31.78 2.06 -15.41
CA TYR A 363 31.49 2.02 -13.98
C TYR A 363 32.66 2.64 -13.21
N GLN A 364 32.35 3.08 -12.01
CA GLN A 364 33.35 3.52 -11.02
C GLN A 364 32.98 2.93 -9.65
N PHE A 365 33.97 2.76 -8.80
CA PHE A 365 33.74 2.38 -7.42
C PHE A 365 33.83 3.60 -6.51
N ILE A 366 32.90 3.67 -5.57
CA ILE A 366 32.88 4.68 -4.51
C ILE A 366 32.91 3.94 -3.19
N ASP A 367 33.91 4.25 -2.38
CA ASP A 367 34.04 3.72 -1.03
C ASP A 367 33.32 4.65 -0.07
N MET A 368 32.47 4.08 0.78
CA MET A 368 31.67 4.82 1.76
C MET A 368 31.70 4.15 3.13
N ASN A 369 31.84 4.96 4.16
CA ASN A 369 31.54 4.64 5.55
C ASN A 369 30.79 5.80 6.18
N ASN A 370 30.41 5.67 7.44
CA ASN A 370 29.64 6.69 8.13
C ASN A 370 30.51 7.81 8.76
N ALA A 371 31.83 7.78 8.68
CA ALA A 371 32.71 8.75 9.35
C ALA A 371 32.43 10.21 8.90
N GLY A 372 32.13 10.42 7.60
CA GLY A 372 31.83 11.75 7.06
C GLY A 372 30.42 12.26 7.38
N ILE A 373 29.54 11.42 7.89
CA ILE A 373 28.12 11.76 8.17
C ILE A 373 27.73 11.60 9.64
N LYS A 374 28.59 10.97 10.45
CA LYS A 374 28.42 10.93 11.92
C LYS A 374 28.58 12.32 12.55
N GLU A 375 28.16 12.42 13.78
CA GLU A 375 28.37 13.60 14.62
C GLU A 375 29.86 13.86 14.79
N GLN A 376 30.30 15.07 14.51
CA GLN A 376 31.71 15.51 14.52
C GLN A 376 31.93 16.54 15.57
N GLU A 377 33.04 16.44 16.29
CA GLU A 377 33.48 17.49 17.20
C GLU A 377 34.02 18.67 16.39
N VAL A 378 33.39 19.84 16.49
CA VAL A 378 33.74 21.06 15.73
C VAL A 378 34.44 22.12 16.58
N GLY A 379 34.54 21.91 17.89
CA GLY A 379 35.20 22.85 18.79
C GLY A 379 34.83 22.61 20.25
N GLN A 380 35.18 23.52 21.08
CA GLN A 380 34.85 23.49 22.52
C GLN A 380 34.14 24.77 22.93
N THR A 381 33.23 24.67 23.90
CA THR A 381 32.56 25.82 24.50
C THR A 381 33.57 26.59 25.38
N SER A 382 33.20 27.81 25.80
CA SER A 382 34.00 28.60 26.79
C SER A 382 34.32 27.82 28.06
N ASP A 383 33.52 26.83 28.40
CA ASP A 383 33.64 25.99 29.60
C ASP A 383 34.44 24.70 29.36
N GLY A 384 35.02 24.53 28.14
CA GLY A 384 35.86 23.39 27.78
C GLY A 384 35.07 22.13 27.39
N LEU A 385 33.74 22.24 27.25
CA LEU A 385 32.91 21.12 26.79
C LEU A 385 32.96 21.00 25.25
N PRO A 386 33.08 19.78 24.70
CA PRO A 386 33.11 19.59 23.25
C PRO A 386 31.78 19.98 22.62
N LEU A 387 31.87 20.71 21.50
CA LEU A 387 30.74 21.05 20.63
C LEU A 387 30.69 20.06 19.49
N TYR A 388 29.54 19.37 19.38
CA TYR A 388 29.29 18.43 18.31
C TYR A 388 28.37 19.02 17.24
N ARG A 389 28.67 18.70 15.99
CA ARG A 389 27.86 19.03 14.83
C ARG A 389 27.47 17.76 14.08
N LYS A 390 26.18 17.60 13.84
CA LYS A 390 25.63 16.53 12.99
C LYS A 390 25.41 17.08 11.58
N PRO A 391 26.05 16.52 10.53
CA PRO A 391 25.79 16.89 9.15
C PRO A 391 24.32 16.71 8.79
N ILE A 392 23.70 17.72 8.15
CA ILE A 392 22.30 17.71 7.75
C ILE A 392 22.22 17.83 6.25
N PHE A 393 21.39 16.97 5.63
CA PHE A 393 21.21 16.92 4.21
C PHE A 393 19.76 17.20 3.84
N ASP A 394 19.55 17.90 2.72
CA ASP A 394 18.25 18.07 2.10
C ASP A 394 18.15 17.14 0.89
N LEU A 395 16.99 16.58 0.64
CA LEU A 395 16.71 15.68 -0.47
C LEU A 395 15.77 16.36 -1.48
N LYS A 396 16.11 16.23 -2.77
CA LYS A 396 15.30 16.66 -3.89
C LYS A 396 15.01 15.53 -4.85
#